data_b4fffbe26fb484da4ce65a1042b18f19
#
_entry.id   b4fffbe26fb484da4ce65a1042b18f19
#
_cell.length_a   1.000
_cell.length_b   1.000
_cell.length_c   1.000
_cell.angle_alpha   90.00
_cell.angle_beta   90.00
_cell.angle_gamma   90.00
#
_symmetry.space_group_name_H-M   'P 1'
#
loop_
_entity.id
_entity.type
_entity.pdbx_description
1 polymer ?
#
loop_
_entity_poly.entity_id
_entity_poly.type
_entity_poly.pdbx_seq_one_letter_code
_entity_poly.pdbx_strand_id
1 'polypeptide(L)'
;LARLADKNDLGDKIHFLGALNEQQMKQAFLDCNVFVLPSTIENSPNSLGEAMLLGVPCVAADVGGVSNMLHPGQGYVYQSTAPYMLAHYITEVFRQQERAEEMGAQARLQAMETHNPEKNMRDLLEIYRVIAEEQ
;
A
#
# COMPACT_ATOMS: atom_id res chain seq x y z
N LEU A 1 3.12 -21.24 -3.19
CA LEU A 1 1.97 -20.53 -3.80
C LEU A 1 1.56 -21.15 -5.13
N ALA A 2 2.47 -21.43 -6.10
CA ALA A 2 2.13 -22.01 -7.40
C ALA A 2 1.28 -23.30 -7.26
N ARG A 3 1.76 -24.28 -6.46
CA ARG A 3 1.00 -25.51 -6.20
C ARG A 3 -0.42 -25.27 -5.59
N LEU A 4 -0.59 -24.19 -4.84
CA LEU A 4 -1.89 -23.83 -4.28
C LEU A 4 -2.81 -23.23 -5.36
N ALA A 5 -2.26 -22.45 -6.26
CA ALA A 5 -2.97 -21.92 -7.42
C ALA A 5 -3.47 -23.05 -8.31
N ASP A 6 -2.59 -23.99 -8.66
CA ASP A 6 -2.94 -25.16 -9.48
C ASP A 6 -4.02 -26.03 -8.84
N LYS A 7 -3.92 -26.26 -7.52
CA LYS A 7 -4.91 -27.04 -6.76
C LYS A 7 -6.32 -26.41 -6.78
N ASN A 8 -6.41 -25.11 -6.99
CA ASN A 8 -7.67 -24.37 -7.00
C ASN A 8 -8.07 -23.91 -8.42
N ASP A 9 -7.49 -24.49 -9.47
CA ASP A 9 -7.74 -24.14 -10.88
C ASP A 9 -7.55 -22.65 -11.19
N LEU A 10 -6.54 -22.03 -10.54
CA LEU A 10 -6.18 -20.61 -10.69
C LEU A 10 -4.83 -20.40 -11.38
N GLY A 11 -4.18 -21.47 -11.85
CA GLY A 11 -2.82 -21.41 -12.41
C GLY A 11 -2.69 -20.47 -13.61
N ASP A 12 -3.69 -20.43 -14.45
CA ASP A 12 -3.79 -19.54 -15.63
C ASP A 12 -4.17 -18.09 -15.30
N LYS A 13 -4.60 -17.83 -14.07
CA LYS A 13 -5.04 -16.49 -13.60
C LYS A 13 -4.01 -15.80 -12.70
N ILE A 14 -2.98 -16.52 -12.30
CA ILE A 14 -1.95 -16.01 -11.38
C ILE A 14 -0.62 -15.94 -12.10
N HIS A 15 -0.05 -14.75 -12.20
CA HIS A 15 1.23 -14.48 -12.82
C HIS A 15 2.27 -14.11 -11.76
N PHE A 16 3.31 -14.95 -11.63
CA PHE A 16 4.44 -14.69 -10.74
C PHE A 16 5.50 -13.90 -11.49
N LEU A 17 5.58 -12.60 -11.25
CA LEU A 17 6.44 -11.69 -11.98
C LEU A 17 7.91 -11.75 -11.55
N GLY A 18 8.21 -12.36 -10.40
CA GLY A 18 9.57 -12.40 -9.86
C GLY A 18 10.05 -11.03 -9.38
N ALA A 19 11.37 -10.82 -9.41
CA ALA A 19 11.96 -9.54 -9.06
C ALA A 19 11.75 -8.52 -10.20
N LEU A 20 11.16 -7.37 -9.87
CA LEU A 20 10.93 -6.26 -10.79
C LEU A 20 11.94 -5.14 -10.51
N ASN A 21 12.40 -4.46 -11.55
CA ASN A 21 13.08 -3.17 -11.40
C ASN A 21 12.07 -2.04 -11.17
N GLU A 22 12.57 -0.83 -10.87
CA GLU A 22 11.75 0.35 -10.55
C GLU A 22 10.71 0.67 -11.64
N GLN A 23 11.11 0.66 -12.90
CA GLN A 23 10.20 0.96 -14.02
C GLN A 23 9.11 -0.11 -14.19
N GLN A 24 9.49 -1.38 -14.06
CA GLN A 24 8.54 -2.49 -14.12
C GLN A 24 7.57 -2.47 -12.94
N MET A 25 8.05 -2.15 -11.73
CA MET A 25 7.20 -2.01 -10.55
C MET A 25 6.20 -0.86 -10.73
N LYS A 26 6.66 0.31 -11.16
CA LYS A 26 5.79 1.45 -11.47
C LYS A 26 4.72 1.08 -12.50
N GLN A 27 5.10 0.39 -13.59
CA GLN A 27 4.13 -0.02 -14.60
C GLN A 27 3.12 -1.01 -14.04
N ALA A 28 3.55 -1.99 -13.25
CA ALA A 28 2.65 -2.95 -12.60
C ALA A 28 1.63 -2.26 -11.68
N PHE A 29 2.04 -1.22 -10.94
CA PHE A 29 1.10 -0.42 -10.15
C PHE A 29 0.12 0.37 -11.03
N LEU A 30 0.57 0.96 -12.13
CA LEU A 30 -0.30 1.74 -13.02
C LEU A 30 -1.31 0.86 -13.78
N ASP A 31 -0.96 -0.39 -14.03
CA ASP A 31 -1.80 -1.34 -14.76
C ASP A 31 -2.79 -2.10 -13.84
N CYS A 32 -2.63 -2.01 -12.50
CA CYS A 32 -3.49 -2.73 -11.59
C CYS A 32 -4.71 -1.90 -11.14
N ASN A 33 -5.81 -2.58 -10.83
CA ASN A 33 -7.02 -1.97 -10.28
C ASN A 33 -6.98 -1.84 -8.75
N VAL A 34 -6.18 -2.67 -8.09
CA VAL A 34 -6.03 -2.69 -6.64
C VAL A 34 -4.64 -3.23 -6.27
N PHE A 35 -3.98 -2.56 -5.35
CA PHE A 35 -2.78 -3.08 -4.69
C PHE A 35 -3.18 -3.83 -3.42
N VAL A 36 -2.64 -5.02 -3.22
CA VAL A 36 -2.92 -5.87 -2.06
C VAL A 36 -1.65 -6.15 -1.29
N LEU A 37 -1.64 -5.82 0.00
CA LEU A 37 -0.56 -6.14 0.94
C LEU A 37 -1.04 -7.14 1.99
N PRO A 38 -0.92 -8.47 1.75
CA PRO A 38 -1.41 -9.49 2.65
C PRO A 38 -0.36 -9.97 3.67
N SER A 39 0.54 -9.08 4.06
CA SER A 39 1.64 -9.39 4.97
C SER A 39 1.13 -9.76 6.36
N THR A 40 1.85 -10.65 7.05
CA THR A 40 1.60 -10.98 8.46
C THR A 40 2.51 -10.21 9.41
N ILE A 41 3.61 -9.66 8.89
CA ILE A 41 4.58 -8.84 9.63
C ILE A 41 5.06 -7.74 8.68
N GLU A 42 4.97 -6.51 9.11
CA GLU A 42 5.51 -5.33 8.44
C GLU A 42 6.03 -4.35 9.49
N ASN A 43 6.89 -3.43 9.04
CA ASN A 43 7.23 -2.24 9.82
C ASN A 43 6.61 -1.00 9.15
N SER A 44 7.21 -0.56 8.05
CA SER A 44 6.72 0.54 7.20
C SER A 44 6.91 0.12 5.74
N PRO A 45 5.90 -0.52 5.12
CA PRO A 45 6.06 -1.13 3.80
C PRO A 45 6.18 -0.08 2.69
N ASN A 46 7.37 0.01 2.08
CA ASN A 46 7.62 0.95 0.97
C ASN A 46 6.66 0.72 -0.20
N SER A 47 6.33 -0.52 -0.51
CA SER A 47 5.41 -0.86 -1.59
C SER A 47 4.00 -0.29 -1.40
N LEU A 48 3.54 -0.17 -0.15
CA LEU A 48 2.29 0.52 0.14
C LEU A 48 2.41 2.02 -0.14
N GLY A 49 3.50 2.66 0.31
CA GLY A 49 3.77 4.06 0.03
C GLY A 49 3.87 4.36 -1.47
N GLU A 50 4.52 3.50 -2.24
CA GLU A 50 4.63 3.60 -3.70
C GLU A 50 3.26 3.47 -4.37
N ALA A 51 2.43 2.50 -3.98
CA ALA A 51 1.07 2.35 -4.49
C ALA A 51 0.21 3.59 -4.17
N MET A 52 0.29 4.11 -2.94
CA MET A 52 -0.40 5.33 -2.53
C MET A 52 0.06 6.54 -3.36
N LEU A 53 1.37 6.74 -3.56
CA LEU A 53 1.92 7.83 -4.39
C LEU A 53 1.40 7.80 -5.84
N LEU A 54 1.12 6.62 -6.36
CA LEU A 54 0.55 6.43 -7.70
C LEU A 54 -0.98 6.52 -7.72
N GLY A 55 -1.62 6.64 -6.55
CA GLY A 55 -3.08 6.74 -6.44
C GLY A 55 -3.82 5.43 -6.65
N VAL A 56 -3.12 4.29 -6.49
CA VAL A 56 -3.71 2.96 -6.64
C VAL A 56 -4.59 2.65 -5.42
N PRO A 57 -5.83 2.17 -5.59
CA PRO A 57 -6.63 1.69 -4.48
C PRO A 57 -5.91 0.58 -3.70
N CYS A 58 -5.81 0.72 -2.38
CA CYS A 58 -5.04 -0.19 -1.53
C CYS A 58 -5.93 -1.00 -0.59
N VAL A 59 -5.63 -2.30 -0.46
CA VAL A 59 -6.18 -3.20 0.56
C VAL A 59 -5.01 -3.84 1.31
N ALA A 60 -4.84 -3.54 2.58
CA ALA A 60 -3.68 -3.94 3.34
C ALA A 60 -4.04 -4.63 4.66
N ALA A 61 -3.21 -5.58 5.09
CA ALA A 61 -3.34 -6.19 6.40
C ALA A 61 -2.93 -5.18 7.50
N ASP A 62 -3.68 -5.15 8.60
CA ASP A 62 -3.39 -4.33 9.78
C ASP A 62 -2.23 -4.93 10.58
N VAL A 63 -1.02 -4.61 10.16
CA VAL A 63 0.22 -5.08 10.78
C VAL A 63 1.28 -3.97 10.77
N GLY A 64 2.05 -3.87 11.84
CA GLY A 64 3.12 -2.88 11.97
C GLY A 64 2.62 -1.44 11.78
N GLY A 65 3.26 -0.69 10.90
CA GLY A 65 2.94 0.71 10.63
C GLY A 65 1.87 0.95 9.56
N VAL A 66 1.21 -0.09 9.03
CA VAL A 66 0.23 0.04 7.93
C VAL A 66 -0.90 1.02 8.28
N SER A 67 -1.50 0.91 9.47
CA SER A 67 -2.59 1.80 9.91
C SER A 67 -2.15 3.26 10.12
N ASN A 68 -0.84 3.50 10.29
CA ASN A 68 -0.29 4.86 10.33
C ASN A 68 -0.05 5.45 8.93
N MET A 69 0.00 4.61 7.91
CA MET A 69 0.18 5.02 6.52
C MET A 69 -1.16 5.17 5.80
N LEU A 70 -2.05 4.19 5.95
CA LEU A 70 -3.33 4.11 5.24
C LEU A 70 -4.48 4.40 6.21
N HIS A 71 -4.99 5.63 6.17
CA HIS A 71 -6.04 6.09 7.08
C HIS A 71 -7.45 5.74 6.57
N PRO A 72 -8.48 5.82 7.44
CA PRO A 72 -9.87 5.63 7.01
C PRO A 72 -10.25 6.53 5.84
N GLY A 73 -10.86 5.95 4.81
CA GLY A 73 -11.22 6.68 3.58
C GLY A 73 -10.13 6.74 2.51
N GLN A 74 -8.93 6.23 2.78
CA GLN A 74 -7.80 6.19 1.84
C GLN A 74 -7.55 4.79 1.27
N GLY A 75 -8.23 3.79 1.79
CA GLY A 75 -8.11 2.39 1.40
C GLY A 75 -8.81 1.50 2.42
N TYR A 76 -8.62 0.20 2.28
CA TYR A 76 -9.16 -0.78 3.21
C TYR A 76 -8.05 -1.44 4.01
N VAL A 77 -8.23 -1.46 5.34
CA VAL A 77 -7.33 -2.16 6.27
C VAL A 77 -8.11 -3.30 6.92
N TYR A 78 -7.52 -4.50 6.97
CA TYR A 78 -8.16 -5.68 7.52
C TYR A 78 -7.23 -6.45 8.47
N GLN A 79 -7.80 -7.19 9.40
CA GLN A 79 -7.02 -8.04 10.31
C GLN A 79 -6.32 -9.16 9.53
N SER A 80 -5.00 -9.31 9.68
CA SER A 80 -4.17 -10.27 8.93
C SER A 80 -4.62 -11.74 9.07
N THR A 81 -5.34 -12.06 10.15
CA THR A 81 -5.92 -13.39 10.41
C THR A 81 -7.28 -13.61 9.74
N ALA A 82 -7.81 -12.63 9.02
CA ALA A 82 -9.13 -12.67 8.42
C ALA A 82 -9.10 -12.61 6.87
N PRO A 83 -8.60 -13.65 6.18
CA PRO A 83 -8.47 -13.64 4.71
C PRO A 83 -9.80 -13.46 3.97
N TYR A 84 -10.93 -13.79 4.60
CA TYR A 84 -12.26 -13.52 4.05
C TYR A 84 -12.56 -12.02 3.97
N MET A 85 -12.00 -11.19 4.88
CA MET A 85 -12.12 -9.74 4.80
C MET A 85 -11.30 -9.16 3.65
N LEU A 86 -10.12 -9.73 3.38
CA LEU A 86 -9.35 -9.37 2.19
C LEU A 86 -10.17 -9.60 0.92
N ALA A 87 -10.76 -10.79 0.76
CA ALA A 87 -11.61 -11.10 -0.38
C ALA A 87 -12.83 -10.17 -0.49
N HIS A 88 -13.45 -9.83 0.64
CA HIS A 88 -14.55 -8.87 0.71
C HIS A 88 -14.11 -7.49 0.19
N TYR A 89 -13.03 -6.92 0.72
CA TYR A 89 -12.57 -5.58 0.33
C TYR A 89 -12.09 -5.50 -1.12
N ILE A 90 -11.42 -6.53 -1.63
CA ILE A 90 -11.09 -6.61 -3.07
C ILE A 90 -12.39 -6.57 -3.89
N THR A 91 -13.41 -7.32 -3.49
CA THR A 91 -14.71 -7.32 -4.17
C THR A 91 -15.36 -5.93 -4.13
N GLU A 92 -15.27 -5.21 -3.00
CA GLU A 92 -15.81 -3.86 -2.87
C GLU A 92 -15.08 -2.86 -3.79
N VAL A 93 -13.76 -2.95 -3.95
CA VAL A 93 -13.01 -2.13 -4.92
C VAL A 93 -13.58 -2.30 -6.33
N PHE A 94 -13.82 -3.53 -6.77
CA PHE A 94 -14.37 -3.79 -8.11
C PHE A 94 -15.86 -3.41 -8.27
N ARG A 95 -16.64 -3.47 -7.19
CA ARG A 95 -18.07 -3.09 -7.21
C ARG A 95 -18.28 -1.59 -7.18
N GLN A 96 -17.40 -0.84 -6.54
CA GLN A 96 -17.51 0.58 -6.27
C GLN A 96 -16.28 1.33 -6.82
N GLN A 97 -16.06 1.24 -8.13
CA GLN A 97 -14.86 1.78 -8.78
C GLN A 97 -14.64 3.27 -8.51
N GLU A 98 -15.67 4.09 -8.66
CA GLU A 98 -15.58 5.54 -8.39
C GLU A 98 -15.10 5.82 -6.97
N ARG A 99 -15.66 5.11 -5.99
CA ARG A 99 -15.23 5.23 -4.59
C ARG A 99 -13.80 4.75 -4.37
N ALA A 100 -13.40 3.68 -5.05
CA ALA A 100 -12.04 3.15 -4.94
C ALA A 100 -11.02 4.15 -5.52
N GLU A 101 -11.34 4.78 -6.64
CA GLU A 101 -10.54 5.85 -7.25
C GLU A 101 -10.43 7.08 -6.34
N GLU A 102 -11.54 7.51 -5.71
CA GLU A 102 -11.53 8.58 -4.71
C GLU A 102 -10.62 8.24 -3.52
N MET A 103 -10.71 7.01 -3.00
CA MET A 103 -9.84 6.54 -1.92
C MET A 103 -8.36 6.55 -2.33
N GLY A 104 -8.04 6.09 -3.53
CA GLY A 104 -6.69 6.14 -4.10
C GLY A 104 -6.18 7.58 -4.24
N ALA A 105 -7.02 8.51 -4.70
CA ALA A 105 -6.68 9.92 -4.79
C ALA A 105 -6.39 10.54 -3.41
N GLN A 106 -7.18 10.22 -2.38
CA GLN A 106 -6.94 10.67 -1.00
C GLN A 106 -5.65 10.07 -0.43
N ALA A 107 -5.40 8.77 -0.67
CA ALA A 107 -4.16 8.12 -0.29
C ALA A 107 -2.94 8.79 -0.92
N ARG A 108 -3.03 9.18 -2.20
CA ARG A 108 -1.97 9.90 -2.90
C ARG A 108 -1.66 11.25 -2.26
N LEU A 109 -2.66 12.04 -1.90
CA LEU A 109 -2.45 13.33 -1.23
C LEU A 109 -1.68 13.15 0.08
N GLN A 110 -2.09 12.19 0.89
CA GLN A 110 -1.39 11.82 2.13
C GLN A 110 0.05 11.39 1.87
N ALA A 111 0.26 10.50 0.90
CA ALA A 111 1.59 9.99 0.57
C ALA A 111 2.52 11.09 0.03
N MET A 112 2.03 12.01 -0.79
CA MET A 112 2.80 13.15 -1.27
C MET A 112 3.29 14.08 -0.15
N GLU A 113 2.55 14.15 0.94
CA GLU A 113 2.96 14.91 2.12
C GLU A 113 3.98 14.15 2.97
N THR A 114 3.70 12.88 3.29
CA THR A 114 4.52 12.07 4.19
C THR A 114 5.83 11.60 3.56
N HIS A 115 5.86 11.40 2.24
CA HIS A 115 7.04 10.98 1.48
C HIS A 115 7.73 12.15 0.75
N ASN A 116 7.51 13.39 1.21
CA ASN A 116 8.17 14.56 0.65
C ASN A 116 9.62 14.66 1.17
N PRO A 117 10.65 14.45 0.34
CA PRO A 117 12.03 14.43 0.78
C PRO A 117 12.52 15.78 1.31
N GLU A 118 12.04 16.89 0.73
CA GLU A 118 12.44 18.22 1.15
C GLU A 118 11.83 18.58 2.51
N LYS A 119 10.56 18.23 2.73
CA LYS A 119 9.90 18.40 4.02
C LYS A 119 10.58 17.54 5.08
N ASN A 120 10.79 16.27 4.81
CA ASN A 120 11.40 15.33 5.76
C ASN A 120 12.83 15.74 6.13
N MET A 121 13.60 16.29 5.18
CA MET A 121 14.94 16.83 5.46
C MET A 121 14.87 18.07 6.37
N ARG A 122 13.96 19.00 6.13
CA ARG A 122 13.78 20.18 7.00
C ARG A 122 13.37 19.80 8.41
N ASP A 123 12.40 18.89 8.53
CA ASP A 123 11.92 18.43 9.85
C ASP A 123 13.04 17.73 10.63
N LEU A 124 13.85 16.92 9.95
CA LEU A 124 15.02 16.27 10.56
C LEU A 124 16.07 17.28 11.03
N LEU A 125 16.38 18.27 10.21
CA LEU A 125 17.35 19.32 10.58
C LEU A 125 16.85 20.14 11.77
N GLU A 126 15.55 20.41 11.87
CA GLU A 126 14.96 21.12 12.99
C GLU A 126 15.09 20.30 14.29
N ILE A 127 14.83 18.99 14.24
CA ILE A 127 15.03 18.09 15.38
C ILE A 127 16.49 18.17 15.88
N TYR A 128 17.47 18.13 14.97
CA TYR A 128 18.89 18.23 15.36
C TYR A 128 19.25 19.58 15.98
N ARG A 129 18.64 20.69 15.51
CA ARG A 129 18.87 22.03 16.11
C ARG A 129 18.36 22.06 17.54
N VAL A 130 17.11 21.60 17.77
CA VAL A 130 16.53 21.56 19.13
C VAL A 130 17.41 20.75 20.08
N ILE A 131 17.87 19.56 19.68
CA ILE A 131 18.74 18.71 20.50
C ILE A 131 20.10 19.41 20.80
N ALA A 132 20.64 20.13 19.83
CA ALA A 132 21.93 20.82 20.02
C ALA A 132 21.82 22.07 20.93
N GLU A 133 20.65 22.71 20.98
CA GLU A 133 20.41 23.88 21.85
C GLU A 133 20.11 23.48 23.32
N GLU A 134 19.69 22.23 23.56
CA GLU A 134 19.43 21.71 24.91
C GLU A 134 20.69 21.17 25.65
N GLN A 135 21.85 21.16 24.99
CA GLN A 135 23.14 20.74 25.57
C GLN A 135 24.02 21.94 25.97
#